data_f431f9f0e58e20af0a4ada54b1255c64
#
_entry.id   f431f9f0e58e20af0a4ada54b1255c64
#
_cell.length_a   1.000
_cell.length_b   1.000
_cell.length_c   1.000
_cell.angle_alpha   90.00
_cell.angle_beta   90.00
_cell.angle_gamma   90.00
#
_symmetry.space_group_name_H-M   'P 1'
#
loop_
_entity.id
_entity.type
_entity.pdbx_description
1 polymer ?
#
loop_
_entity_poly.entity_id
_entity_poly.type
_entity_poly.pdbx_seq_one_letter_code
_entity_poly.pdbx_strand_id
1 'polypeptide(L)'
;YSSAASDVYKRQFNRSARDNIMYGNPNATEKDLIRSSRQAEAHEFIQDLEDHRGRKGYDAHLGEQGVKLSGGQRQRIALARAILKDSPVLVLDEATSALDSEVENSIQNALELVMENKTVLAIAHRLSTLAKMDRIIVLSDGQIVEEGTHKKLLKINGLYRQYWDKQSGGFITTEQAAE
;
A
#
# COMPACT_ATOMS: atom_id res chain seq x y z
N TYR A 1 -10.96 18.62 6.22
CA TYR A 1 -9.87 18.29 5.26
C TYR A 1 -9.23 16.93 5.52
N SER A 2 -9.91 15.97 6.13
CA SER A 2 -9.22 14.77 6.61
C SER A 2 -9.63 13.46 5.92
N SER A 3 -10.47 13.45 4.91
CA SER A 3 -10.89 12.18 4.31
C SER A 3 -10.26 11.84 2.95
N ALA A 4 -9.36 12.67 2.43
CA ALA A 4 -8.90 12.54 1.06
C ALA A 4 -7.79 11.48 0.84
N ALA A 5 -7.07 11.05 1.88
CA ALA A 5 -5.92 10.16 1.71
C ALA A 5 -6.29 8.67 1.65
N SER A 6 -7.23 8.18 2.45
CA SER A 6 -7.61 6.76 2.45
C SER A 6 -8.46 6.36 1.24
N ASP A 7 -9.33 7.27 0.76
CA ASP A 7 -10.17 7.01 -0.41
C ASP A 7 -9.42 7.07 -1.75
N VAL A 8 -8.34 7.84 -1.82
CA VAL A 8 -7.48 7.93 -3.03
C VAL A 8 -6.81 6.59 -3.34
N TYR A 9 -6.57 5.76 -2.32
CA TYR A 9 -5.91 4.48 -2.48
C TYR A 9 -6.84 3.38 -3.02
N LYS A 10 -8.13 3.43 -2.69
CA LYS A 10 -9.11 2.40 -3.05
C LYS A 10 -9.90 2.72 -4.32
N ARG A 11 -9.98 3.99 -4.72
CA ARG A 11 -10.80 4.42 -5.87
C ARG A 11 -9.97 4.59 -7.13
N GLN A 12 -10.30 3.76 -8.09
CA GLN A 12 -9.90 3.91 -9.47
C GLN A 12 -10.93 4.82 -10.18
N PHE A 13 -10.44 5.86 -10.84
CA PHE A 13 -11.30 6.71 -11.63
C PHE A 13 -11.62 6.04 -12.97
N ASN A 14 -12.86 6.20 -13.46
CA ASN A 14 -13.26 5.75 -14.79
C ASN A 14 -12.66 6.66 -15.87
N ARG A 15 -11.35 6.62 -16.01
CA ARG A 15 -10.50 7.43 -16.91
C ARG A 15 -9.32 6.59 -17.39
N SER A 16 -8.47 7.18 -18.25
CA SER A 16 -7.25 6.53 -18.71
C SER A 16 -6.31 6.15 -17.55
N ALA A 17 -5.39 5.20 -17.77
CA ALA A 17 -4.34 4.88 -16.82
C ALA A 17 -3.48 6.12 -16.51
N ARG A 18 -3.18 6.92 -17.55
CA ARG A 18 -2.51 8.21 -17.46
C ARG A 18 -3.21 9.14 -16.49
N ASP A 19 -4.49 9.43 -16.71
CA ASP A 19 -5.25 10.36 -15.86
C ASP A 19 -5.35 9.88 -14.41
N ASN A 20 -5.45 8.56 -14.22
CA ASN A 20 -5.46 7.98 -12.89
C ASN A 20 -4.18 8.25 -12.12
N ILE A 21 -3.02 8.16 -12.74
CA ILE A 21 -1.72 8.37 -12.10
C ILE A 21 -1.43 9.87 -11.97
N MET A 22 -1.64 10.65 -13.05
CA MET A 22 -1.39 12.07 -13.08
C MET A 22 -2.32 12.88 -12.17
N TYR A 23 -3.39 12.27 -11.66
CA TYR A 23 -4.18 12.88 -10.60
C TYR A 23 -3.34 13.22 -9.36
N GLY A 24 -2.24 12.51 -9.12
CA GLY A 24 -1.29 12.81 -8.04
C GLY A 24 -0.59 14.16 -8.23
N ASN A 25 -0.22 14.48 -9.48
CA ASN A 25 0.40 15.75 -9.87
C ASN A 25 0.05 16.05 -11.34
N PRO A 26 -0.98 16.87 -11.59
CA PRO A 26 -1.41 17.20 -12.96
C PRO A 26 -0.36 17.92 -13.80
N ASN A 27 0.64 18.55 -13.18
CA ASN A 27 1.72 19.28 -13.85
C ASN A 27 2.98 18.42 -14.10
N ALA A 28 2.93 17.12 -13.73
CA ALA A 28 4.04 16.22 -13.95
C ALA A 28 4.31 15.98 -15.44
N THR A 29 5.56 15.71 -15.77
CA THR A 29 5.95 15.38 -17.15
C THR A 29 5.66 13.91 -17.47
N GLU A 30 5.68 13.55 -18.76
CA GLU A 30 5.60 12.16 -19.21
C GLU A 30 6.72 11.29 -18.60
N LYS A 31 7.91 11.86 -18.45
CA LYS A 31 9.04 11.18 -17.80
C LYS A 31 8.74 10.84 -16.33
N ASP A 32 8.09 11.76 -15.62
CA ASP A 32 7.71 11.57 -14.22
C ASP A 32 6.60 10.52 -14.08
N LEU A 33 5.63 10.51 -14.99
CA LEU A 33 4.59 9.48 -15.08
C LEU A 33 5.20 8.09 -15.26
N ILE A 34 6.10 7.93 -16.23
CA ILE A 34 6.75 6.63 -16.51
C ILE A 34 7.63 6.22 -15.32
N ARG A 35 8.41 7.15 -14.75
CA ARG A 35 9.26 6.89 -13.59
C ARG A 35 8.44 6.39 -12.39
N SER A 36 7.38 7.10 -12.02
CA SER A 36 6.52 6.71 -10.90
C SER A 36 5.82 5.37 -11.15
N SER A 37 5.44 5.10 -12.40
CA SER A 37 4.84 3.82 -12.78
C SER A 37 5.82 2.66 -12.68
N ARG A 38 7.08 2.86 -13.06
CA ARG A 38 8.14 1.85 -12.89
C ARG A 38 8.46 1.60 -11.42
N GLN A 39 8.56 2.65 -10.62
CA GLN A 39 8.79 2.53 -9.18
C GLN A 39 7.65 1.79 -8.46
N ALA A 40 6.42 1.90 -8.97
CA ALA A 40 5.25 1.18 -8.48
C ALA A 40 5.07 -0.20 -9.14
N GLU A 41 5.99 -0.62 -9.99
CA GLU A 41 5.89 -1.85 -10.80
C GLU A 41 4.61 -1.94 -11.64
N ALA A 42 4.11 -0.79 -12.07
CA ALA A 42 2.90 -0.67 -12.86
C ALA A 42 3.17 -0.54 -14.36
N HIS A 43 4.38 -0.12 -14.76
CA HIS A 43 4.70 0.23 -16.14
C HIS A 43 4.43 -0.91 -17.12
N GLU A 44 4.97 -2.10 -16.83
CA GLU A 44 4.91 -3.23 -17.75
C GLU A 44 3.46 -3.64 -18.04
N PHE A 45 2.67 -3.92 -16.99
CA PHE A 45 1.29 -4.32 -17.24
C PHE A 45 0.43 -3.19 -17.85
N ILE A 46 0.77 -1.90 -17.61
CA ILE A 46 0.06 -0.79 -18.24
C ILE A 46 0.27 -0.81 -19.76
N GLN A 47 1.46 -1.12 -20.24
CA GLN A 47 1.74 -1.19 -21.67
C GLN A 47 0.90 -2.24 -22.40
N ASP A 48 0.54 -3.32 -21.72
CA ASP A 48 -0.28 -4.42 -22.25
C ASP A 48 -1.79 -4.17 -22.19
N LEU A 49 -2.22 -3.05 -21.57
CA LEU A 49 -3.65 -2.73 -21.47
C LEU A 49 -4.22 -2.35 -22.84
N GLU A 50 -5.40 -2.88 -23.13
CA GLU A 50 -6.23 -2.46 -24.25
C GLU A 50 -7.71 -2.45 -23.82
N ASP A 51 -8.39 -1.31 -24.02
CA ASP A 51 -9.80 -1.21 -23.68
C ASP A 51 -10.71 -1.55 -24.89
N HIS A 52 -12.01 -1.66 -24.62
CA HIS A 52 -13.01 -2.05 -25.64
C HIS A 52 -13.14 -1.07 -26.82
N ARG A 53 -12.50 0.12 -26.75
CA ARG A 53 -12.41 1.12 -27.84
C ARG A 53 -11.07 1.05 -28.57
N GLY A 54 -10.21 0.08 -28.27
CA GLY A 54 -8.90 -0.10 -28.89
C GLY A 54 -7.83 0.89 -28.40
N ARG A 55 -8.08 1.65 -27.32
CA ARG A 55 -7.06 2.51 -26.71
C ARG A 55 -6.09 1.63 -25.91
N LYS A 56 -4.78 1.88 -26.06
CA LYS A 56 -3.72 1.02 -25.53
C LYS A 56 -2.85 1.74 -24.50
N GLY A 57 -2.21 0.94 -23.67
CA GLY A 57 -1.20 1.40 -22.72
C GLY A 57 -1.76 2.42 -21.74
N TYR A 58 -1.05 3.52 -21.58
CA TYR A 58 -1.45 4.62 -20.69
C TYR A 58 -2.76 5.31 -21.09
N ASP A 59 -3.18 5.20 -22.34
CA ASP A 59 -4.42 5.82 -22.84
C ASP A 59 -5.63 4.87 -22.70
N ALA A 60 -5.41 3.59 -22.34
CA ALA A 60 -6.48 2.66 -22.05
C ALA A 60 -7.30 3.13 -20.84
N HIS A 61 -8.63 3.17 -20.98
CA HIS A 61 -9.54 3.53 -19.90
C HIS A 61 -9.68 2.38 -18.91
N LEU A 62 -9.72 2.73 -17.63
CA LEU A 62 -9.83 1.82 -16.49
C LEU A 62 -11.21 1.94 -15.85
N GLY A 63 -11.65 0.90 -15.14
CA GLY A 63 -12.89 0.92 -14.37
C GLY A 63 -14.06 0.20 -15.03
N GLU A 64 -15.29 0.53 -14.63
CA GLU A 64 -16.50 -0.22 -15.06
C GLU A 64 -16.74 -0.19 -16.57
N GLN A 65 -16.38 0.91 -17.22
CA GLN A 65 -16.51 1.08 -18.69
C GLN A 65 -15.18 0.93 -19.43
N GLY A 66 -14.20 0.28 -18.83
CA GLY A 66 -12.86 0.10 -19.39
C GLY A 66 -12.26 -1.24 -19.00
N VAL A 67 -10.93 -1.28 -18.89
CA VAL A 67 -10.20 -2.47 -18.48
C VAL A 67 -10.46 -2.79 -17.01
N LYS A 68 -10.88 -4.02 -16.70
CA LYS A 68 -11.00 -4.50 -15.33
C LYS A 68 -9.63 -4.94 -14.84
N LEU A 69 -9.08 -4.20 -13.89
CA LEU A 69 -7.81 -4.52 -13.27
C LEU A 69 -7.98 -5.52 -12.13
N SER A 70 -6.95 -6.35 -11.90
CA SER A 70 -6.83 -7.15 -10.68
C SER A 70 -6.65 -6.27 -9.43
N GLY A 71 -6.81 -6.83 -8.23
CA GLY A 71 -6.56 -6.12 -6.98
C GLY A 71 -5.16 -5.51 -6.92
N GLY A 72 -4.14 -6.31 -7.26
CA GLY A 72 -2.75 -5.88 -7.27
C GLY A 72 -2.43 -4.82 -8.34
N GLN A 73 -3.06 -4.91 -9.52
CA GLN A 73 -2.90 -3.89 -10.55
C GLN A 73 -3.49 -2.54 -10.11
N ARG A 74 -4.70 -2.55 -9.50
CA ARG A 74 -5.30 -1.33 -8.93
C ARG A 74 -4.40 -0.70 -7.87
N GLN A 75 -3.83 -1.52 -6.99
CA GLN A 75 -2.96 -1.07 -5.93
C GLN A 75 -1.67 -0.43 -6.46
N ARG A 76 -1.04 -1.03 -7.48
CA ARG A 76 0.15 -0.48 -8.12
C ARG A 76 -0.13 0.85 -8.84
N ILE A 77 -1.28 1.03 -9.46
CA ILE A 77 -1.68 2.34 -10.03
C ILE A 77 -1.87 3.39 -8.92
N ALA A 78 -2.50 3.01 -7.80
CA ALA A 78 -2.65 3.93 -6.67
C ALA A 78 -1.29 4.29 -6.05
N LEU A 79 -0.36 3.34 -5.99
CA LEU A 79 1.01 3.57 -5.52
C LEU A 79 1.78 4.50 -6.48
N ALA A 80 1.68 4.30 -7.80
CA ALA A 80 2.27 5.21 -8.80
C ALA A 80 1.75 6.64 -8.63
N ARG A 81 0.46 6.81 -8.35
CA ARG A 81 -0.16 8.10 -8.03
C ARG A 81 0.44 8.72 -6.77
N ALA A 82 0.64 7.95 -5.71
CA ALA A 82 1.21 8.42 -4.46
C ALA A 82 2.69 8.82 -4.62
N ILE A 83 3.46 8.04 -5.40
CA ILE A 83 4.84 8.36 -5.77
C ILE A 83 4.89 9.69 -6.55
N LEU A 84 4.04 9.83 -7.56
CA LEU A 84 4.01 11.03 -8.40
C LEU A 84 3.61 12.28 -7.63
N LYS A 85 2.74 12.13 -6.62
CA LYS A 85 2.33 13.22 -5.74
C LYS A 85 3.46 13.70 -4.84
N ASP A 86 4.33 12.81 -4.43
CA ASP A 86 5.49 13.07 -3.56
C ASP A 86 5.19 13.92 -2.31
N SER A 87 4.10 13.58 -1.62
CA SER A 87 3.68 14.28 -0.40
C SER A 87 4.63 13.99 0.76
N PRO A 88 4.97 14.98 1.61
CA PRO A 88 5.81 14.77 2.80
C PRO A 88 5.12 13.93 3.89
N VAL A 89 3.80 13.80 3.84
CA VAL A 89 3.00 12.97 4.75
C VAL A 89 2.27 11.90 3.94
N LEU A 90 2.45 10.64 4.33
CA LEU A 90 1.82 9.47 3.73
C LEU A 90 0.89 8.81 4.75
N VAL A 91 -0.36 8.59 4.37
CA VAL A 91 -1.32 7.83 5.17
C VAL A 91 -1.61 6.52 4.46
N LEU A 92 -1.34 5.40 5.14
CA LEU A 92 -1.54 4.05 4.66
C LEU A 92 -2.68 3.40 5.45
N ASP A 93 -3.75 3.05 4.76
CA ASP A 93 -4.88 2.33 5.33
C ASP A 93 -5.03 1.01 4.57
N GLU A 94 -4.76 -0.10 5.23
CA GLU A 94 -4.94 -1.46 4.71
C GLU A 94 -4.26 -1.74 3.35
N ALA A 95 -3.01 -1.29 3.20
CA ALA A 95 -2.31 -1.25 1.91
C ALA A 95 -2.03 -2.62 1.24
N THR A 96 -2.30 -3.76 1.89
CA THR A 96 -1.84 -5.08 1.43
C THR A 96 -2.85 -6.22 1.59
N SER A 97 -4.15 -5.98 1.54
CA SER A 97 -5.15 -7.07 1.62
C SER A 97 -5.27 -7.84 0.30
N ALA A 98 -5.16 -9.17 0.37
CA ALA A 98 -5.51 -10.17 -0.65
C ALA A 98 -4.72 -10.10 -1.99
N LEU A 99 -3.40 -10.30 -1.95
CA LEU A 99 -2.55 -10.41 -3.13
C LEU A 99 -1.79 -11.75 -3.14
N ASP A 100 -1.42 -12.21 -4.34
CA ASP A 100 -0.50 -13.33 -4.52
C ASP A 100 0.88 -12.97 -3.96
N SER A 101 1.56 -13.94 -3.35
CA SER A 101 2.78 -13.73 -2.55
C SER A 101 3.93 -13.01 -3.30
N GLU A 102 4.09 -13.25 -4.60
CA GLU A 102 5.14 -12.57 -5.40
C GLU A 102 4.81 -11.10 -5.67
N VAL A 103 3.56 -10.82 -6.05
CA VAL A 103 3.05 -9.46 -6.27
C VAL A 103 3.06 -8.66 -4.98
N GLU A 104 2.82 -9.33 -3.85
CA GLU A 104 2.85 -8.71 -2.54
C GLU A 104 4.25 -8.21 -2.16
N ASN A 105 5.29 -9.02 -2.35
CA ASN A 105 6.67 -8.64 -2.06
C ASN A 105 7.11 -7.43 -2.90
N SER A 106 6.75 -7.41 -4.17
CA SER A 106 7.03 -6.31 -5.08
C SER A 106 6.38 -5.00 -4.63
N ILE A 107 5.09 -5.05 -4.27
CA ILE A 107 4.37 -3.89 -3.74
C ILE A 107 4.95 -3.42 -2.41
N GLN A 108 5.35 -4.35 -1.55
CA GLN A 108 5.97 -4.03 -0.26
C GLN A 108 7.29 -3.28 -0.44
N ASN A 109 8.15 -3.73 -1.35
CA ASN A 109 9.41 -3.06 -1.67
C ASN A 109 9.17 -1.64 -2.24
N ALA A 110 8.23 -1.50 -3.17
CA ALA A 110 7.86 -0.21 -3.72
C ALA A 110 7.28 0.73 -2.64
N LEU A 111 6.50 0.20 -1.70
CA LEU A 111 5.95 0.96 -0.57
C LEU A 111 7.06 1.45 0.37
N GLU A 112 8.05 0.62 0.66
CA GLU A 112 9.20 1.01 1.50
C GLU A 112 9.97 2.19 0.88
N LEU A 113 10.21 2.16 -0.43
CA LEU A 113 10.85 3.28 -1.14
C LEU A 113 10.02 4.58 -1.04
N VAL A 114 8.69 4.47 -1.10
CA VAL A 114 7.81 5.64 -0.99
C VAL A 114 7.79 6.22 0.41
N MET A 115 8.01 5.39 1.42
CA MET A 115 8.02 5.80 2.84
C MET A 115 9.31 6.52 3.25
N GLU A 116 10.40 6.34 2.50
CA GLU A 116 11.69 6.95 2.82
C GLU A 116 11.60 8.48 2.91
N ASN A 117 12.17 9.03 3.97
CA ASN A 117 12.21 10.48 4.25
C ASN A 117 10.81 11.15 4.36
N LYS A 118 9.78 10.41 4.72
CA LYS A 118 8.41 10.91 4.90
C LYS A 118 7.88 10.63 6.29
N THR A 119 6.93 11.45 6.72
CA THR A 119 6.11 11.12 7.88
C THR A 119 5.03 10.13 7.46
N VAL A 120 5.08 8.93 8.01
CA VAL A 120 4.15 7.85 7.66
C VAL A 120 3.20 7.57 8.81
N LEU A 121 1.90 7.65 8.53
CA LEU A 121 0.84 7.16 9.41
C LEU A 121 0.25 5.89 8.78
N ALA A 122 0.48 4.73 9.40
CA ALA A 122 -0.01 3.47 8.91
C ALA A 122 -1.05 2.85 9.85
N ILE A 123 -2.22 2.53 9.30
CA ILE A 123 -3.17 1.62 9.93
C ILE A 123 -2.89 0.25 9.35
N ALA A 124 -2.27 -0.62 10.14
CA ALA A 124 -1.77 -1.88 9.62
C ALA A 124 -2.56 -3.06 10.16
N HIS A 125 -3.03 -3.88 9.26
CA HIS A 125 -3.56 -5.21 9.54
C HIS A 125 -2.47 -6.29 9.58
N ARG A 126 -1.27 -5.98 9.07
CA ARG A 126 -0.09 -6.85 9.15
C ARG A 126 0.93 -6.27 10.11
N LEU A 127 1.19 -7.02 11.16
CA LEU A 127 2.11 -6.59 12.20
C LEU A 127 3.56 -6.49 11.71
N SER A 128 3.93 -7.21 10.62
CA SER A 128 5.25 -7.10 10.00
C SER A 128 5.54 -5.67 9.49
N THR A 129 4.54 -4.96 9.00
CA THR A 129 4.66 -3.55 8.61
C THR A 129 4.91 -2.67 9.84
N LEU A 130 4.21 -2.94 10.96
CA LEU A 130 4.36 -2.18 12.19
C LEU A 130 5.73 -2.37 12.85
N ALA A 131 6.34 -3.53 12.68
CA ALA A 131 7.65 -3.82 13.28
C ALA A 131 8.76 -2.86 12.82
N LYS A 132 8.60 -2.24 11.65
CA LYS A 132 9.54 -1.29 11.05
C LYS A 132 9.24 0.17 11.42
N MET A 133 8.12 0.46 12.11
CA MET A 133 7.73 1.81 12.49
C MET A 133 8.50 2.31 13.71
N ASP A 134 8.81 3.60 13.72
CA ASP A 134 9.51 4.25 14.83
C ASP A 134 8.63 4.32 16.09
N ARG A 135 7.33 4.41 15.90
CA ARG A 135 6.34 4.54 16.98
C ARG A 135 5.07 3.78 16.62
N ILE A 136 4.60 2.98 17.55
CA ILE A 136 3.36 2.23 17.46
C ILE A 136 2.41 2.72 18.54
N ILE A 137 1.16 2.93 18.18
CA ILE A 137 0.08 3.33 19.07
C ILE A 137 -0.99 2.23 19.02
N VAL A 138 -1.36 1.70 20.17
CA VAL A 138 -2.46 0.74 20.31
C VAL A 138 -3.68 1.46 20.86
N LEU A 139 -4.78 1.36 20.12
CA LEU A 139 -6.06 1.97 20.49
C LEU A 139 -7.03 0.89 20.97
N SER A 140 -7.71 1.15 22.08
CA SER A 140 -8.85 0.36 22.55
C SER A 140 -9.92 1.32 23.08
N ASP A 141 -11.16 1.11 22.69
CA ASP A 141 -12.32 1.93 23.11
C ASP A 141 -12.11 3.45 22.95
N GLY A 142 -11.43 3.83 21.85
CA GLY A 142 -11.15 5.23 21.53
C GLY A 142 -10.01 5.86 22.35
N GLN A 143 -9.31 5.08 23.17
CA GLN A 143 -8.19 5.54 24.00
C GLN A 143 -6.87 4.88 23.60
N ILE A 144 -5.76 5.62 23.78
CA ILE A 144 -4.42 5.06 23.65
C ILE A 144 -4.13 4.23 24.89
N VAL A 145 -4.00 2.91 24.72
CA VAL A 145 -3.73 1.97 25.82
C VAL A 145 -2.27 1.56 25.88
N GLU A 146 -1.58 1.55 24.75
CA GLU A 146 -0.15 1.25 24.68
C GLU A 146 0.52 2.14 23.63
N GLU A 147 1.77 2.52 23.91
CA GLU A 147 2.58 3.31 22.99
C GLU A 147 4.07 2.95 23.12
N GLY A 148 4.75 2.79 22.00
CA GLY A 148 6.18 2.52 22.02
C GLY A 148 6.73 1.99 20.69
N THR A 149 7.98 1.56 20.72
CA THR A 149 8.58 0.83 19.59
C THR A 149 8.16 -0.65 19.65
N HIS A 150 8.23 -1.35 18.52
CA HIS A 150 8.01 -2.79 18.44
C HIS A 150 8.72 -3.57 19.57
N LYS A 151 10.03 -3.32 19.75
CA LYS A 151 10.83 -4.00 20.78
C LYS A 151 10.36 -3.71 22.21
N LYS A 152 9.87 -2.51 22.50
CA LYS A 152 9.33 -2.15 23.82
C LYS A 152 8.00 -2.82 24.06
N LEU A 153 7.11 -2.78 23.10
CA LEU A 153 5.75 -3.33 23.24
C LEU A 153 5.74 -4.85 23.34
N LEU A 154 6.68 -5.55 22.70
CA LEU A 154 6.85 -7.00 22.90
C LEU A 154 7.28 -7.39 24.32
N LYS A 155 7.97 -6.50 25.04
CA LYS A 155 8.37 -6.76 26.44
C LYS A 155 7.25 -6.49 27.44
N ILE A 156 6.31 -5.64 27.06
CA ILE A 156 5.10 -5.38 27.83
C ILE A 156 4.11 -6.49 27.47
N ASN A 157 3.69 -7.31 28.40
CA ASN A 157 2.74 -8.40 28.14
C ASN A 157 1.32 -7.86 27.92
N GLY A 158 1.17 -6.93 26.98
CA GLY A 158 -0.03 -6.15 26.69
C GLY A 158 -0.76 -6.61 25.42
N LEU A 159 -1.68 -5.77 24.93
CA LEU A 159 -2.51 -6.07 23.75
C LEU A 159 -1.67 -6.20 22.46
N TYR A 160 -0.67 -5.35 22.28
CA TYR A 160 0.22 -5.42 21.11
C TYR A 160 0.88 -6.82 21.02
N ARG A 161 1.42 -7.31 22.13
CA ARG A 161 2.04 -8.64 22.17
C ARG A 161 1.04 -9.73 21.88
N GLN A 162 -0.15 -9.68 22.45
CA GLN A 162 -1.21 -10.67 22.19
C GLN A 162 -1.58 -10.74 20.71
N TYR A 163 -1.71 -9.57 20.02
CA TYR A 163 -1.95 -9.52 18.58
C TYR A 163 -0.76 -10.05 17.78
N TRP A 164 0.46 -9.70 18.19
CA TRP A 164 1.68 -10.21 17.57
C TRP A 164 1.76 -11.72 17.63
N ASP A 165 1.59 -12.30 18.82
CA ASP A 165 1.66 -13.75 19.04
C ASP A 165 0.57 -14.50 18.26
N LYS A 166 -0.63 -13.92 18.13
CA LYS A 166 -1.71 -14.50 17.30
C LYS A 166 -1.40 -14.50 15.81
N GLN A 167 -0.74 -13.47 15.29
CA GLN A 167 -0.39 -13.40 13.86
C GLN A 167 0.90 -14.16 13.54
N SER A 168 1.88 -14.16 14.43
CA SER A 168 3.13 -14.90 14.26
C SER A 168 3.03 -16.37 14.68
N GLY A 169 2.18 -16.69 15.65
CA GLY A 169 1.95 -18.05 16.16
C GLY A 169 1.24 -19.00 15.18
N GLY A 170 0.69 -18.49 14.07
CA GLY A 170 0.25 -19.33 12.95
C GLY A 170 1.40 -19.97 12.16
N PHE A 171 2.65 -19.59 12.43
CA PHE A 171 3.87 -20.15 11.81
C PHE A 171 4.79 -20.92 12.75
N ILE A 172 4.48 -20.97 14.06
CA ILE A 172 5.32 -21.67 15.04
C ILE A 172 4.48 -22.69 15.81
N THR A 173 4.12 -23.78 15.16
CA THR A 173 3.71 -25.01 15.86
C THR A 173 3.99 -26.20 14.98
N THR A 174 5.26 -26.71 14.98
CA THR A 174 5.54 -28.14 14.77
C THR A 174 6.97 -28.58 15.16
N GLU A 175 7.82 -27.74 15.78
CA GLU A 175 9.19 -28.21 16.07
C GLU A 175 9.67 -28.14 17.53
N GLN A 176 8.86 -27.82 18.50
CA GLN A 176 9.28 -27.83 19.92
C GLN A 176 8.32 -28.58 20.86
N ALA A 177 7.77 -29.71 20.43
CA ALA A 177 7.06 -30.64 21.30
C ALA A 177 7.59 -32.06 21.12
N ALA A 178 8.93 -32.21 21.09
CA ALA A 178 9.60 -33.50 21.13
C ALA A 178 10.99 -33.35 21.80
N GLU A 179 10.99 -33.10 23.12
CA GLU A 179 12.02 -33.55 24.08
C GLU A 179 11.41 -33.63 25.48
#